data_452236b5b9c9c71d0df9b06db7820c55
#
_entry.id   452236b5b9c9c71d0df9b06db7820c55
#
_cell.length_a   1.000
_cell.length_b   1.000
_cell.length_c   1.000
_cell.angle_alpha   90.00
_cell.angle_beta   90.00
_cell.angle_gamma   90.00
#
_symmetry.space_group_name_H-M   'P 1'
#
loop_
_entity.id
_entity.type
_entity.pdbx_description
1 polymer ?
#
loop_
_entity_poly.entity_id
_entity_poly.type
_entity_poly.pdbx_seq_one_letter_code
_entity_poly.pdbx_strand_id
1 'polypeptide(L)'
;MFLQIPATLIGGYTQSIVAVVFGMLTLLIVLFITNVSTGKLSNETIILAGIILSSFLSAIISLLVALTPREDVSNILYWTMACVAMRGWGQVHLIFPFFIVGTAMILFHYRELNNMALGEQSAQFTGMDVKRKKKIILIGASILTGGAVAVSGAIGFVGLVIPHLVRLLVGANHRYVLPFSLLIGGGYLILADVIARTVIAPSELPIGVVTA
;
A
#
# COMPACT_ATOMS: atom_id res chain seq x y z
N MET A 1 3.31 28.74 3.02
CA MET A 1 1.96 29.13 2.53
C MET A 1 1.63 28.27 1.33
N PHE A 2 1.61 26.92 1.50
CA PHE A 2 1.34 25.98 0.44
C PHE A 2 0.05 25.22 0.76
N LEU A 3 -0.97 25.44 -0.08
CA LEU A 3 -2.28 24.75 -0.06
C LEU A 3 -2.98 24.69 1.31
N GLN A 4 -3.35 25.84 1.83
CA GLN A 4 -4.52 25.91 2.74
C GLN A 4 -5.77 25.64 1.88
N ILE A 5 -6.00 24.36 1.56
CA ILE A 5 -7.33 23.92 1.12
C ILE A 5 -8.21 24.09 2.34
N PRO A 6 -9.27 24.92 2.28
CA PRO A 6 -10.08 25.22 3.46
C PRO A 6 -10.61 23.90 4.03
N ALA A 7 -10.20 23.60 5.26
CA ALA A 7 -10.62 22.42 6.03
C ALA A 7 -12.15 22.37 6.27
N THR A 8 -12.89 23.37 5.80
CA THR A 8 -14.30 23.60 6.08
C THR A 8 -15.26 22.88 5.15
N LEU A 9 -14.85 22.36 4.00
CA LEU A 9 -15.79 21.77 3.03
C LEU A 9 -15.83 20.22 3.03
N ILE A 10 -14.82 19.51 3.51
CA ILE A 10 -14.79 18.03 3.52
C ILE A 10 -14.24 17.48 4.85
N GLY A 11 -14.28 18.23 5.95
CA GLY A 11 -13.96 17.84 7.32
C GLY A 11 -12.96 16.67 7.43
N GLY A 12 -11.69 16.91 7.73
CA GLY A 12 -10.71 15.87 8.09
C GLY A 12 -10.35 14.79 7.02
N TYR A 13 -11.14 14.64 5.97
CA TYR A 13 -10.95 13.61 4.93
C TYR A 13 -10.10 14.07 3.75
N THR A 14 -9.88 15.38 3.60
CA THR A 14 -9.18 15.96 2.44
C THR A 14 -7.79 15.36 2.28
N GLN A 15 -7.07 15.19 3.39
CA GLN A 15 -5.71 14.64 3.42
C GLN A 15 -5.67 13.18 2.93
N SER A 16 -6.62 12.37 3.38
CA SER A 16 -6.72 10.97 2.98
C SER A 16 -7.11 10.83 1.50
N ILE A 17 -8.02 11.67 1.00
CA ILE A 17 -8.41 11.68 -0.41
C ILE A 17 -7.21 12.07 -1.30
N VAL A 18 -6.49 13.11 -0.90
CA VAL A 18 -5.27 13.56 -1.60
C VAL A 18 -4.23 12.44 -1.64
N ALA A 19 -4.00 11.75 -0.52
CA ALA A 19 -3.06 10.63 -0.45
C ALA A 19 -3.46 9.47 -1.39
N VAL A 20 -4.74 9.11 -1.45
CA VAL A 20 -5.25 8.10 -2.40
C VAL A 20 -5.01 8.53 -3.85
N VAL A 21 -5.34 9.78 -4.19
CA VAL A 21 -5.16 10.30 -5.55
C VAL A 21 -3.69 10.28 -5.95
N PHE A 22 -2.78 10.75 -5.08
CA PHE A 22 -1.34 10.70 -5.36
C PHE A 22 -0.80 9.28 -5.42
N GLY A 23 -1.30 8.36 -4.59
CA GLY A 23 -0.96 6.93 -4.69
C GLY A 23 -1.35 6.31 -6.02
N MET A 24 -2.56 6.63 -6.52
CA MET A 24 -2.99 6.20 -7.86
C MET A 24 -2.15 6.84 -8.98
N LEU A 25 -1.81 8.12 -8.86
CA LEU A 25 -0.96 8.81 -9.80
C LEU A 25 0.44 8.18 -9.86
N THR A 26 1.01 7.84 -8.71
CA THR A 26 2.29 7.12 -8.61
C THR A 26 2.24 5.79 -9.35
N LEU A 27 1.17 5.00 -9.19
CA LEU A 27 0.98 3.77 -9.96
C LEU A 27 0.94 4.04 -11.47
N LEU A 28 0.18 5.04 -11.91
CA LEU A 28 0.08 5.38 -13.32
C LEU A 28 1.45 5.76 -13.90
N ILE A 29 2.27 6.49 -13.15
CA ILE A 29 3.65 6.83 -13.53
C ILE A 29 4.50 5.56 -13.67
N VAL A 30 4.44 4.64 -12.68
CA VAL A 30 5.18 3.36 -12.74
C VAL A 30 4.75 2.54 -13.96
N LEU A 31 3.45 2.41 -14.20
CA LEU A 31 2.93 1.69 -15.36
C LEU A 31 3.33 2.35 -16.69
N PHE A 32 3.35 3.67 -16.73
CA PHE A 32 3.79 4.44 -17.91
C PHE A 32 5.28 4.20 -18.20
N ILE A 33 6.14 4.36 -17.19
CA ILE A 33 7.60 4.11 -17.30
C ILE A 33 7.85 2.68 -17.77
N THR A 34 7.19 1.70 -17.15
CA THR A 34 7.35 0.28 -17.49
C THR A 34 6.91 -0.02 -18.93
N ASN A 35 5.80 0.58 -19.36
CA ASN A 35 5.28 0.37 -20.71
C ASN A 35 6.18 1.00 -21.79
N VAL A 36 6.76 2.18 -21.51
CA VAL A 36 7.66 2.89 -22.43
C VAL A 36 9.03 2.21 -22.50
N SER A 37 9.56 1.74 -21.37
CA SER A 37 10.91 1.18 -21.28
C SER A 37 11.07 -0.15 -22.03
N THR A 38 10.15 -1.08 -21.86
CA THR A 38 10.32 -2.46 -22.39
C THR A 38 9.16 -2.95 -23.24
N GLY A 39 8.07 -2.21 -23.34
CA GLY A 39 6.82 -2.64 -23.97
C GLY A 39 6.15 -3.85 -23.30
N LYS A 40 6.83 -4.46 -22.33
CA LYS A 40 6.36 -5.61 -21.54
C LYS A 40 6.27 -5.23 -20.07
N LEU A 41 5.19 -5.65 -19.41
CA LEU A 41 5.01 -5.46 -17.96
C LEU A 41 5.76 -6.58 -17.20
N SER A 42 7.11 -6.63 -17.31
CA SER A 42 7.89 -7.60 -16.53
C SER A 42 7.88 -7.21 -15.05
N ASN A 43 7.89 -8.21 -14.16
CA ASN A 43 7.91 -7.98 -12.72
C ASN A 43 9.15 -7.19 -12.30
N GLU A 44 10.29 -7.50 -12.89
CA GLU A 44 11.58 -6.84 -12.62
C GLU A 44 11.53 -5.35 -12.95
N THR A 45 11.00 -4.99 -14.11
CA THR A 45 10.88 -3.58 -14.52
C THR A 45 9.91 -2.81 -13.64
N ILE A 46 8.81 -3.43 -13.20
CA ILE A 46 7.83 -2.79 -12.28
C ILE A 46 8.50 -2.52 -10.93
N ILE A 47 9.22 -3.50 -10.38
CA ILE A 47 9.93 -3.37 -9.09
C ILE A 47 11.00 -2.28 -9.19
N LEU A 48 11.82 -2.31 -10.25
CA LEU A 48 12.88 -1.33 -10.45
C LEU A 48 12.31 0.10 -10.61
N ALA A 49 11.27 0.28 -11.42
CA ALA A 49 10.60 1.56 -11.57
C ALA A 49 10.01 2.06 -10.23
N GLY A 50 9.45 1.16 -9.43
CA GLY A 50 8.96 1.47 -8.07
C GLY A 50 10.08 1.93 -7.14
N ILE A 51 11.23 1.25 -7.14
CA ILE A 51 12.40 1.62 -6.31
C ILE A 51 12.94 2.99 -6.73
N ILE A 52 13.11 3.24 -8.02
CA ILE A 52 13.61 4.53 -8.53
C ILE A 52 12.65 5.66 -8.15
N LEU A 53 11.35 5.47 -8.37
CA LEU A 53 10.35 6.48 -8.07
C LEU A 53 10.23 6.75 -6.56
N SER A 54 10.28 5.71 -5.73
CA SER A 54 10.25 5.87 -4.27
C SER A 54 11.48 6.61 -3.75
N SER A 55 12.68 6.33 -4.29
CA SER A 55 13.90 7.05 -3.95
C SER A 55 13.83 8.52 -4.34
N PHE A 56 13.29 8.82 -5.52
CA PHE A 56 13.08 10.19 -5.98
C PHE A 56 12.09 10.95 -5.10
N LEU A 57 10.95 10.34 -4.76
CA LEU A 57 9.96 10.95 -3.88
C LEU A 57 10.51 11.14 -2.45
N SER A 58 11.31 10.20 -1.94
CA SER A 58 11.98 10.32 -0.65
C SER A 58 12.97 11.49 -0.63
N ALA A 59 13.69 11.72 -1.73
CA ALA A 59 14.57 12.88 -1.85
C ALA A 59 13.78 14.20 -1.82
N ILE A 60 12.61 14.26 -2.48
CA ILE A 60 11.72 15.42 -2.40
C ILE A 60 11.21 15.64 -0.97
N ILE A 61 10.79 14.59 -0.28
CA ILE A 61 10.34 14.68 1.12
C ILE A 61 11.49 15.22 1.99
N SER A 62 12.70 14.69 1.84
CA SER A 62 13.88 15.16 2.58
C SER A 62 14.18 16.62 2.32
N LEU A 63 14.05 17.07 1.07
CA LEU A 63 14.21 18.49 0.72
C LEU A 63 13.14 19.36 1.40
N LEU A 64 11.87 18.92 1.37
CA LEU A 64 10.77 19.65 2.02
C LEU A 64 10.99 19.75 3.54
N VAL A 65 11.43 18.66 4.18
CA VAL A 65 11.77 18.67 5.61
C VAL A 65 12.92 19.65 5.89
N ALA A 66 13.95 19.68 5.04
CA ALA A 66 15.07 20.58 5.22
C ALA A 66 14.70 22.08 5.07
N LEU A 67 13.69 22.40 4.27
CA LEU A 67 13.18 23.74 4.06
C LEU A 67 12.09 24.16 5.05
N THR A 68 11.58 23.23 5.85
CA THR A 68 10.48 23.48 6.81
C THR A 68 11.02 24.04 8.12
N PRO A 69 10.33 25.04 8.74
CA PRO A 69 10.67 25.52 10.08
C PRO A 69 10.69 24.38 11.09
N ARG A 70 11.60 24.45 12.09
CA ARG A 70 11.80 23.37 13.08
C ARG A 70 10.54 22.99 13.85
N GLU A 71 9.64 23.95 14.04
CA GLU A 71 8.37 23.75 14.74
C GLU A 71 7.40 22.80 14.01
N ASP A 72 7.45 22.79 12.67
CA ASP A 72 6.56 21.97 11.82
C ASP A 72 7.19 20.64 11.39
N VAL A 73 8.51 20.47 11.54
CA VAL A 73 9.21 19.23 11.14
C VAL A 73 8.68 18.02 11.91
N SER A 74 8.37 18.18 13.20
CA SER A 74 7.81 17.10 14.02
C SER A 74 6.50 16.57 13.46
N ASN A 75 5.62 17.44 12.96
CA ASN A 75 4.34 17.06 12.36
C ASN A 75 4.53 16.24 11.09
N ILE A 76 5.51 16.62 10.24
CA ILE A 76 5.83 15.87 9.02
C ILE A 76 6.39 14.49 9.37
N LEU A 77 7.29 14.42 10.35
CA LEU A 77 7.87 13.15 10.80
C LEU A 77 6.80 12.23 11.41
N TYR A 78 5.94 12.74 12.28
CA TYR A 78 4.82 11.95 12.83
C TYR A 78 3.88 11.42 11.71
N TRP A 79 3.71 12.19 10.65
CA TRP A 79 2.88 11.77 9.53
C TRP A 79 3.53 10.70 8.65
N THR A 80 4.84 10.75 8.46
CA THR A 80 5.60 9.72 7.73
C THR A 80 5.77 8.43 8.54
N MET A 81 5.77 8.54 9.87
CA MET A 81 5.78 7.39 10.77
C MET A 81 4.37 6.79 10.82
N ALA A 82 4.24 5.54 10.36
CA ALA A 82 2.96 4.85 10.35
C ALA A 82 2.35 4.80 11.77
N CYS A 83 1.13 5.30 11.91
CA CYS A 83 0.38 5.30 13.16
C CYS A 83 -1.09 4.99 12.91
N VAL A 84 -1.61 3.97 13.61
CA VAL A 84 -3.03 3.60 13.57
C VAL A 84 -3.79 4.22 14.75
N ALA A 85 -3.07 4.79 15.74
CA ALA A 85 -3.64 5.40 16.92
C ALA A 85 -4.56 6.59 16.57
N MET A 86 -5.57 6.81 17.40
CA MET A 86 -6.52 7.93 17.31
C MET A 86 -7.32 8.02 15.98
N ARG A 87 -7.42 6.90 15.23
CA ARG A 87 -8.25 6.85 14.02
C ARG A 87 -9.71 6.55 14.39
N GLY A 88 -10.61 7.49 14.11
CA GLY A 88 -12.04 7.34 14.40
C GLY A 88 -12.79 6.58 13.32
N TRP A 89 -14.08 6.34 13.56
CA TRP A 89 -14.97 5.68 12.62
C TRP A 89 -15.07 6.38 11.25
N GLY A 90 -14.81 7.69 11.21
CA GLY A 90 -14.79 8.43 9.96
C GLY A 90 -13.73 7.91 8.98
N GLN A 91 -12.51 7.61 9.45
CA GLN A 91 -11.45 7.05 8.61
C GLN A 91 -11.79 5.62 8.18
N VAL A 92 -12.47 4.84 9.04
CA VAL A 92 -12.95 3.50 8.68
C VAL A 92 -13.96 3.57 7.53
N HIS A 93 -14.93 4.46 7.60
CA HIS A 93 -15.91 4.64 6.52
C HIS A 93 -15.24 5.11 5.21
N LEU A 94 -14.18 5.91 5.31
CA LEU A 94 -13.44 6.38 4.13
C LEU A 94 -12.67 5.24 3.44
N ILE A 95 -11.98 4.39 4.20
CA ILE A 95 -11.18 3.29 3.62
C ILE A 95 -12.04 2.13 3.12
N PHE A 96 -13.23 1.93 3.72
CA PHE A 96 -14.09 0.78 3.48
C PHE A 96 -14.43 0.54 2.00
N PRO A 97 -14.83 1.55 1.20
CA PRO A 97 -15.08 1.34 -0.22
C PRO A 97 -13.83 0.93 -1.00
N PHE A 98 -12.66 1.52 -0.70
CA PHE A 98 -11.39 1.14 -1.33
C PHE A 98 -11.00 -0.28 -0.96
N PHE A 99 -11.22 -0.67 0.29
CA PHE A 99 -10.98 -2.01 0.78
C PHE A 99 -11.86 -3.05 0.06
N ILE A 100 -13.15 -2.80 -0.06
CA ILE A 100 -14.09 -3.72 -0.74
C ILE A 100 -13.74 -3.83 -2.21
N VAL A 101 -13.58 -2.71 -2.92
CA VAL A 101 -13.32 -2.71 -4.36
C VAL A 101 -11.98 -3.37 -4.67
N GLY A 102 -10.91 -2.99 -3.97
CA GLY A 102 -9.58 -3.54 -4.21
C GLY A 102 -9.48 -5.03 -3.86
N THR A 103 -10.09 -5.44 -2.72
CA THR A 103 -10.15 -6.86 -2.32
C THR A 103 -10.95 -7.68 -3.31
N ALA A 104 -12.11 -7.21 -3.74
CA ALA A 104 -12.92 -7.89 -4.75
C ALA A 104 -12.15 -8.04 -6.07
N MET A 105 -11.50 -6.98 -6.56
CA MET A 105 -10.69 -7.03 -7.77
C MET A 105 -9.61 -8.10 -7.70
N ILE A 106 -8.91 -8.22 -6.57
CA ILE A 106 -7.83 -9.21 -6.42
C ILE A 106 -8.42 -10.62 -6.21
N LEU A 107 -9.43 -10.77 -5.36
CA LEU A 107 -10.05 -12.07 -5.09
C LEU A 107 -10.68 -12.68 -6.35
N PHE A 108 -11.34 -11.89 -7.20
CA PHE A 108 -11.91 -12.41 -8.45
C PHE A 108 -10.83 -12.88 -9.45
N HIS A 109 -9.59 -12.42 -9.29
CA HIS A 109 -8.47 -12.78 -10.17
C HIS A 109 -7.50 -13.81 -9.56
N TYR A 110 -7.93 -14.60 -8.56
CA TYR A 110 -7.07 -15.62 -7.95
C TYR A 110 -6.59 -16.70 -8.92
N ARG A 111 -7.42 -17.04 -9.92
CA ARG A 111 -7.06 -18.04 -10.96
C ARG A 111 -5.95 -17.52 -11.86
N GLU A 112 -6.06 -16.28 -12.26
CA GLU A 112 -5.03 -15.61 -13.06
C GLU A 112 -3.72 -15.46 -12.30
N LEU A 113 -3.78 -15.17 -11.00
CA LEU A 113 -2.60 -15.16 -10.14
C LEU A 113 -1.95 -16.54 -10.05
N ASN A 114 -2.72 -17.62 -9.93
CA ASN A 114 -2.19 -18.98 -9.94
C ASN A 114 -1.53 -19.32 -11.28
N ASN A 115 -2.13 -18.95 -12.39
CA ASN A 115 -1.56 -19.19 -13.72
C ASN A 115 -0.25 -18.39 -13.89
N MET A 116 -0.20 -17.12 -13.47
CA MET A 116 1.02 -16.30 -13.52
C MET A 116 2.12 -16.82 -12.59
N ALA A 117 1.77 -17.48 -11.48
CA ALA A 117 2.75 -18.09 -10.58
C ALA A 117 3.53 -19.26 -11.22
N LEU A 118 2.99 -19.90 -12.25
CA LEU A 118 3.65 -20.93 -13.06
C LEU A 118 4.56 -20.34 -14.16
N GLY A 119 4.62 -19.02 -14.25
CA GLY A 119 5.38 -18.28 -15.25
C GLY A 119 4.49 -17.56 -16.27
N GLU A 120 4.91 -16.35 -16.67
CA GLU A 120 4.14 -15.53 -17.62
C GLU A 120 3.96 -16.19 -19.00
N GLN A 121 4.97 -16.91 -19.47
CA GLN A 121 4.89 -17.66 -20.75
C GLN A 121 3.88 -18.79 -20.66
N SER A 122 3.91 -19.57 -19.58
CA SER A 122 2.95 -20.64 -19.33
C SER A 122 1.51 -20.11 -19.27
N ALA A 123 1.31 -18.97 -18.63
CA ALA A 123 0.01 -18.30 -18.55
C ALA A 123 -0.48 -17.83 -19.93
N GLN A 124 0.41 -17.38 -20.82
CA GLN A 124 0.06 -17.01 -22.21
C GLN A 124 -0.39 -18.22 -23.03
N PHE A 125 0.24 -19.38 -22.84
CA PHE A 125 -0.17 -20.61 -23.55
C PHE A 125 -1.58 -21.09 -23.18
N THR A 126 -2.11 -20.69 -22.01
CA THR A 126 -3.52 -20.94 -21.65
C THR A 126 -4.51 -19.97 -22.31
N GLY A 127 -4.06 -19.11 -23.23
CA GLY A 127 -4.88 -18.11 -23.89
C GLY A 127 -5.17 -16.85 -23.04
N MET A 128 -4.49 -16.68 -21.91
CA MET A 128 -4.69 -15.53 -21.01
C MET A 128 -3.96 -14.29 -21.52
N ASP A 129 -4.66 -13.16 -21.62
CA ASP A 129 -4.02 -11.86 -21.81
C ASP A 129 -3.35 -11.41 -20.49
N VAL A 130 -2.10 -11.86 -20.28
CA VAL A 130 -1.31 -11.59 -19.10
C VAL A 130 -1.15 -10.09 -18.85
N LYS A 131 -0.92 -9.29 -19.90
CA LYS A 131 -0.71 -7.84 -19.80
C LYS A 131 -1.95 -7.13 -19.24
N ARG A 132 -3.13 -7.47 -19.74
CA ARG A 132 -4.41 -6.90 -19.27
C ARG A 132 -4.73 -7.32 -17.84
N LYS A 133 -4.60 -8.63 -17.55
CA LYS A 133 -4.89 -9.18 -16.22
C LYS A 133 -3.95 -8.63 -15.15
N LYS A 134 -2.66 -8.52 -15.46
CA LYS A 134 -1.65 -7.92 -14.59
C LYS A 134 -1.96 -6.47 -14.26
N LYS A 135 -2.38 -5.66 -15.25
CA LYS A 135 -2.81 -4.28 -15.01
C LYS A 135 -3.99 -4.19 -14.05
N ILE A 136 -5.02 -5.04 -14.22
CA ILE A 136 -6.20 -5.05 -13.35
C ILE A 136 -5.80 -5.38 -11.91
N ILE A 137 -4.96 -6.40 -11.72
CA ILE A 137 -4.48 -6.80 -10.38
C ILE A 137 -3.64 -5.69 -9.74
N LEU A 138 -2.75 -5.05 -10.51
CA LEU A 138 -1.95 -3.93 -10.03
C LEU A 138 -2.81 -2.72 -9.62
N ILE A 139 -3.86 -2.40 -10.38
CA ILE A 139 -4.83 -1.35 -10.03
C ILE A 139 -5.55 -1.72 -8.72
N GLY A 140 -6.04 -2.95 -8.58
CA GLY A 140 -6.67 -3.42 -7.34
C GLY A 140 -5.73 -3.33 -6.13
N ALA A 141 -4.48 -3.77 -6.29
CA ALA A 141 -3.45 -3.67 -5.26
C ALA A 141 -3.16 -2.21 -4.87
N SER A 142 -3.10 -1.30 -5.85
CA SER A 142 -2.85 0.12 -5.57
C SER A 142 -4.02 0.82 -4.90
N ILE A 143 -5.26 0.45 -5.22
CA ILE A 143 -6.44 0.92 -4.51
C ILE A 143 -6.36 0.51 -3.03
N LEU A 144 -6.02 -0.74 -2.74
CA LEU A 144 -5.86 -1.22 -1.37
C LEU A 144 -4.74 -0.51 -0.64
N THR A 145 -3.54 -0.47 -1.25
CA THR A 145 -2.36 0.15 -0.64
C THR A 145 -2.56 1.65 -0.45
N GLY A 146 -3.07 2.36 -1.47
CA GLY A 146 -3.33 3.79 -1.39
C GLY A 146 -4.36 4.12 -0.31
N GLY A 147 -5.45 3.35 -0.22
CA GLY A 147 -6.44 3.50 0.84
C GLY A 147 -5.86 3.24 2.23
N ALA A 148 -5.05 2.18 2.39
CA ALA A 148 -4.41 1.86 3.66
C ALA A 148 -3.42 2.97 4.07
N VAL A 149 -2.48 3.35 3.20
CA VAL A 149 -1.47 4.38 3.47
C VAL A 149 -2.10 5.75 3.78
N ALA A 150 -3.21 6.09 3.12
CA ALA A 150 -3.95 7.33 3.36
C ALA A 150 -4.47 7.47 4.80
N VAL A 151 -4.70 6.35 5.49
CA VAL A 151 -5.24 6.34 6.86
C VAL A 151 -4.17 6.01 7.90
N SER A 152 -3.31 5.04 7.62
CA SER A 152 -2.33 4.52 8.60
C SER A 152 -0.89 4.97 8.37
N GLY A 153 -0.60 5.63 7.24
CA GLY A 153 0.79 5.85 6.82
C GLY A 153 1.41 4.59 6.20
N ALA A 154 2.69 4.65 5.85
CA ALA A 154 3.40 3.57 5.19
C ALA A 154 3.86 2.51 6.21
N ILE A 155 3.16 1.37 6.27
CA ILE A 155 3.56 0.21 7.08
C ILE A 155 4.35 -0.74 6.18
N GLY A 156 5.62 -0.96 6.52
CA GLY A 156 6.52 -1.85 5.77
C GLY A 156 6.40 -3.32 6.20
N PHE A 157 7.06 -4.20 5.43
CA PHE A 157 7.28 -5.63 5.70
C PHE A 157 6.04 -6.53 5.79
N VAL A 158 4.92 -6.08 6.35
CA VAL A 158 3.70 -6.89 6.55
C VAL A 158 3.25 -7.56 5.25
N GLY A 159 3.23 -6.79 4.15
CA GLY A 159 2.83 -7.29 2.83
C GLY A 159 3.77 -8.34 2.21
N LEU A 160 5.00 -8.45 2.69
CA LEU A 160 5.96 -9.47 2.26
C LEU A 160 5.95 -10.68 3.18
N VAL A 161 6.00 -10.45 4.48
CA VAL A 161 6.14 -11.50 5.51
C VAL A 161 4.86 -12.32 5.63
N ILE A 162 3.71 -11.68 5.75
CA ILE A 162 2.45 -12.39 6.00
C ILE A 162 2.06 -13.33 4.86
N PRO A 163 2.04 -12.93 3.57
CA PRO A 163 1.75 -13.86 2.50
C PRO A 163 2.77 -14.99 2.38
N HIS A 164 4.03 -14.74 2.74
CA HIS A 164 5.06 -15.78 2.76
C HIS A 164 4.75 -16.83 3.83
N LEU A 165 4.48 -16.41 5.07
CA LEU A 165 4.08 -17.31 6.17
C LEU A 165 2.80 -18.08 5.83
N VAL A 166 1.81 -17.42 5.24
CA VAL A 166 0.57 -18.07 4.83
C VAL A 166 0.82 -19.14 3.78
N ARG A 167 1.71 -18.90 2.80
CA ARG A 167 2.06 -19.93 1.81
C ARG A 167 2.72 -21.17 2.44
N LEU A 168 3.47 -21.00 3.50
CA LEU A 168 4.05 -22.14 4.24
C LEU A 168 2.98 -22.98 4.96
N LEU A 169 1.88 -22.35 5.38
CA LEU A 169 0.80 -23.02 6.11
C LEU A 169 -0.25 -23.67 5.19
N VAL A 170 -0.67 -22.96 4.14
CA VAL A 170 -1.81 -23.39 3.29
C VAL A 170 -1.41 -23.73 1.85
N GLY A 171 -0.10 -23.65 1.52
CA GLY A 171 0.42 -23.87 0.16
C GLY A 171 0.32 -22.63 -0.72
N ALA A 172 0.75 -22.78 -2.00
CA ALA A 172 0.91 -21.67 -2.93
C ALA A 172 -0.38 -21.22 -3.64
N ASN A 173 -1.52 -21.89 -3.41
CA ASN A 173 -2.77 -21.58 -4.11
C ASN A 173 -3.37 -20.27 -3.64
N HIS A 174 -3.45 -19.27 -4.52
CA HIS A 174 -3.97 -17.93 -4.22
C HIS A 174 -5.43 -17.92 -3.75
N ARG A 175 -6.21 -18.96 -4.02
CA ARG A 175 -7.56 -19.11 -3.48
C ARG A 175 -7.58 -19.11 -1.94
N TYR A 176 -6.56 -19.69 -1.32
CA TYR A 176 -6.40 -19.76 0.12
C TYR A 176 -5.45 -18.65 0.63
N VAL A 177 -4.36 -18.41 -0.09
CA VAL A 177 -3.37 -17.42 0.32
C VAL A 177 -3.98 -16.03 0.50
N LEU A 178 -4.84 -15.58 -0.41
CA LEU A 178 -5.42 -14.24 -0.34
C LEU A 178 -6.29 -14.02 0.92
N PRO A 179 -7.33 -14.84 1.18
CA PRO A 179 -8.18 -14.63 2.37
C PRO A 179 -7.44 -14.87 3.69
N PHE A 180 -6.54 -15.89 3.75
CA PHE A 180 -5.75 -16.11 4.96
C PHE A 180 -4.74 -14.99 5.21
N SER A 181 -4.11 -14.42 4.17
CA SER A 181 -3.24 -13.26 4.32
C SER A 181 -3.97 -12.04 4.85
N LEU A 182 -5.21 -11.84 4.44
CA LEU A 182 -6.05 -10.76 4.95
C LEU A 182 -6.37 -10.93 6.44
N LEU A 183 -6.77 -12.12 6.85
CA LEU A 183 -7.12 -12.42 8.25
C LEU A 183 -5.88 -12.38 9.16
N ILE A 184 -4.81 -13.08 8.78
CA ILE A 184 -3.57 -13.16 9.58
C ILE A 184 -2.87 -11.80 9.59
N GLY A 185 -2.84 -11.08 8.47
CA GLY A 185 -2.27 -9.75 8.39
C GLY A 185 -3.01 -8.73 9.26
N GLY A 186 -4.35 -8.77 9.27
CA GLY A 186 -5.16 -7.96 10.16
C GLY A 186 -4.89 -8.27 11.63
N GLY A 187 -4.86 -9.57 12.01
CA GLY A 187 -4.52 -10.00 13.38
C GLY A 187 -3.10 -9.57 13.79
N TYR A 188 -2.13 -9.73 12.89
CA TYR A 188 -0.75 -9.28 13.13
C TYR A 188 -0.66 -7.77 13.38
N LEU A 189 -1.35 -6.96 12.58
CA LEU A 189 -1.36 -5.51 12.76
C LEU A 189 -2.02 -5.07 14.08
N ILE A 190 -3.09 -5.77 14.52
CA ILE A 190 -3.70 -5.52 15.83
C ILE A 190 -2.71 -5.82 16.95
N LEU A 191 -1.99 -6.95 16.89
CA LEU A 191 -0.98 -7.29 17.88
C LEU A 191 0.18 -6.28 17.87
N ALA A 192 0.66 -5.88 16.70
CA ALA A 192 1.71 -4.89 16.56
C ALA A 192 1.28 -3.52 17.15
N ASP A 193 0.03 -3.10 16.94
CA ASP A 193 -0.51 -1.86 17.51
C ASP A 193 -0.60 -1.92 19.04
N VAL A 194 -1.04 -3.05 19.59
CA VAL A 194 -1.06 -3.26 21.05
C VAL A 194 0.35 -3.16 21.64
N ILE A 195 1.34 -3.81 21.01
CA ILE A 195 2.75 -3.74 21.43
C ILE A 195 3.25 -2.30 21.34
N ALA A 196 3.00 -1.61 20.21
CA ALA A 196 3.44 -0.23 20.00
C ALA A 196 2.94 0.74 21.07
N ARG A 197 1.73 0.52 21.60
CA ARG A 197 1.12 1.37 22.64
C ARG A 197 1.51 0.98 24.05
N THR A 198 1.89 -0.27 24.31
CA THR A 198 2.11 -0.76 25.68
C THR A 198 3.56 -0.74 26.12
N VAL A 199 4.51 -0.90 25.18
CA VAL A 199 5.94 -1.10 25.52
C VAL A 199 6.60 0.15 26.12
N ILE A 200 6.24 1.36 25.67
CA ILE A 200 6.84 2.62 26.13
C ILE A 200 5.76 3.60 26.63
N ALA A 201 4.67 3.12 27.20
CA ALA A 201 3.64 4.02 27.73
C ALA A 201 4.24 5.03 28.75
N PRO A 202 3.89 6.34 28.72
CA PRO A 202 2.79 6.95 27.94
C PRO A 202 3.14 7.36 26.48
N SER A 203 4.37 7.17 26.02
CA SER A 203 4.77 7.46 24.63
C SER A 203 4.35 6.30 23.72
N GLU A 204 3.92 6.61 22.49
CA GLU A 204 3.55 5.63 21.49
C GLU A 204 4.71 5.40 20.51
N LEU A 205 5.03 4.13 20.23
CA LEU A 205 5.98 3.77 19.18
C LEU A 205 5.29 3.82 17.82
N PRO A 206 5.97 4.31 16.77
CA PRO A 206 5.48 4.13 15.41
C PRO A 206 5.33 2.63 15.09
N ILE A 207 4.17 2.25 14.55
CA ILE A 207 3.89 0.84 14.22
C ILE A 207 4.92 0.28 13.23
N GLY A 208 5.44 1.11 12.33
CA GLY A 208 6.47 0.73 11.36
C GLY A 208 7.75 0.19 12.01
N VAL A 209 8.09 0.63 13.22
CA VAL A 209 9.25 0.13 13.99
C VAL A 209 8.97 -1.28 14.54
N VAL A 210 7.73 -1.55 14.93
CA VAL A 210 7.33 -2.85 15.50
C VAL A 210 7.19 -3.91 14.39
N THR A 211 6.84 -3.49 13.16
CA THR A 211 6.61 -4.40 12.03
C THR A 211 7.87 -4.67 11.20
N ALA A 212 8.95 -3.90 11.39
CA ALA A 212 10.23 -4.06 10.69
C ALA A 212 11.13 -5.08 11.36
#